data_63f39acad0ea46fe8d66255141def0c5
#
_entry.id   63f39acad0ea46fe8d66255141def0c5
#
_cell.length_a   1.000
_cell.length_b   1.000
_cell.length_c   1.000
_cell.angle_alpha   90.00
_cell.angle_beta   90.00
_cell.angle_gamma   90.00
#
_symmetry.space_group_name_H-M   'P 1'
#
loop_
_entity.id
_entity.type
_entity.pdbx_description
1 polymer ?
#
loop_
_entity_poly.entity_id
_entity_poly.type
_entity_poly.pdbx_seq_one_letter_code
_entity_poly.pdbx_strand_id
1 'polypeptide(L)'
;MLIHELFQQKKPVVSFEIFPPKPDSPLESIFQCIEELQQIKPDFISVTYGAGGSTQGRTLEVARHIQDDHGIPALGHLTCVGATPAQSQAVLDDFAAHGIQNILALRGDKPKDAPPGPLNCYAQDLVRLIRGRNQPCSIAAAAYPEGHLESPNREEDLKHLKEKVDSGADFLITQIFFDNAMLYRFLDGARAHGIAVPVTAGIMPVFSRAQVERICSLCGASLPPALLLIMDKYGHQKESMEEAGLEYASQQIESLLQHGIEGIHLYTMNRPHLARTLAWNTGLR
;
A
#
# COMPACT_ATOMS: atom_id res chain seq x y z
N MET A 1 -3.33 -18.33 -4.76
CA MET A 1 -2.95 -17.57 -5.99
C MET A 1 -1.87 -16.57 -5.64
N LEU A 2 -0.82 -16.47 -6.45
CA LEU A 2 0.24 -15.49 -6.26
C LEU A 2 -0.12 -14.19 -6.97
N ILE A 3 -0.04 -13.07 -6.25
CA ILE A 3 -0.51 -11.76 -6.78
C ILE A 3 0.31 -11.29 -8.00
N HIS A 4 1.60 -11.59 -8.07
CA HIS A 4 2.40 -11.21 -9.24
C HIS A 4 1.93 -11.85 -10.55
N GLU A 5 1.25 -13.01 -10.50
CA GLU A 5 0.68 -13.67 -11.67
C GLU A 5 -0.50 -12.88 -12.26
N LEU A 6 -1.20 -12.08 -11.44
CA LEU A 6 -2.34 -11.25 -11.89
C LEU A 6 -1.90 -10.20 -12.91
N PHE A 7 -0.71 -9.62 -12.76
CA PHE A 7 -0.17 -8.62 -13.69
C PHE A 7 0.15 -9.17 -15.09
N GLN A 8 0.24 -10.51 -15.21
CA GLN A 8 0.38 -11.18 -16.52
C GLN A 8 -0.97 -11.45 -17.18
N GLN A 9 -2.06 -11.46 -16.40
CA GLN A 9 -3.39 -11.85 -16.86
C GLN A 9 -4.26 -10.64 -17.20
N LYS A 10 -4.05 -9.51 -16.54
CA LYS A 10 -4.90 -8.32 -16.69
C LYS A 10 -4.18 -7.02 -16.38
N LYS A 11 -4.75 -5.92 -16.89
CA LYS A 11 -4.32 -4.56 -16.63
C LYS A 11 -5.53 -3.61 -16.69
N PRO A 12 -5.76 -2.76 -15.67
CA PRO A 12 -5.03 -2.71 -14.42
C PRO A 12 -5.41 -3.83 -13.44
N VAL A 13 -4.48 -4.17 -12.54
CA VAL A 13 -4.79 -4.93 -11.32
C VAL A 13 -5.35 -3.95 -10.29
N VAL A 14 -6.50 -4.26 -9.70
CA VAL A 14 -7.19 -3.37 -8.73
C VAL A 14 -7.18 -3.97 -7.35
N SER A 15 -6.70 -3.23 -6.37
CA SER A 15 -6.54 -3.69 -5.00
C SER A 15 -6.94 -2.65 -3.97
N PHE A 16 -7.28 -3.12 -2.79
CA PHE A 16 -7.69 -2.28 -1.66
C PHE A 16 -6.80 -2.53 -0.45
N GLU A 17 -6.51 -1.47 0.30
CA GLU A 17 -5.85 -1.59 1.58
C GLU A 17 -6.84 -1.37 2.71
N ILE A 18 -6.76 -2.24 3.70
CA ILE A 18 -7.47 -2.13 4.97
C ILE A 18 -6.49 -2.26 6.12
N PHE A 19 -6.89 -1.77 7.27
CA PHE A 19 -6.11 -1.94 8.49
C PHE A 19 -6.95 -2.63 9.57
N PRO A 20 -6.35 -3.62 10.26
CA PRO A 20 -7.04 -4.32 11.34
C PRO A 20 -7.37 -3.35 12.48
N PRO A 21 -8.44 -3.60 13.23
CA PRO A 21 -8.76 -2.83 14.42
C PRO A 21 -7.69 -3.01 15.50
N LYS A 22 -7.70 -2.13 16.50
CA LYS A 22 -6.82 -2.26 17.68
C LYS A 22 -7.02 -3.63 18.36
N PRO A 23 -5.99 -4.16 19.05
CA PRO A 23 -6.07 -5.50 19.66
C PRO A 23 -7.31 -5.73 20.54
N ASP A 24 -7.74 -4.71 21.29
CA ASP A 24 -8.89 -4.78 22.20
C ASP A 24 -10.24 -4.48 21.53
N SER A 25 -10.25 -4.20 20.22
CA SER A 25 -11.48 -3.91 19.47
C SER A 25 -11.98 -5.16 18.75
N PRO A 26 -13.32 -5.34 18.61
CA PRO A 26 -13.88 -6.48 17.90
C PRO A 26 -13.56 -6.44 16.41
N LEU A 27 -13.57 -7.61 15.75
CA LEU A 27 -13.27 -7.75 14.33
C LEU A 27 -14.50 -7.56 13.43
N GLU A 28 -15.69 -7.58 13.98
CA GLU A 28 -16.96 -7.53 13.23
C GLU A 28 -17.00 -6.35 12.27
N SER A 29 -16.51 -5.18 12.69
CA SER A 29 -16.52 -3.98 11.84
C SER A 29 -15.59 -4.09 10.63
N ILE A 30 -14.44 -4.77 10.76
CA ILE A 30 -13.54 -4.97 9.62
C ILE A 30 -14.05 -6.09 8.71
N PHE A 31 -14.69 -7.12 9.25
CA PHE A 31 -15.32 -8.16 8.45
C PHE A 31 -16.48 -7.61 7.63
N GLN A 32 -17.35 -6.77 8.20
CA GLN A 32 -18.37 -6.04 7.44
C GLN A 32 -17.78 -5.16 6.34
N CYS A 33 -16.67 -4.47 6.63
CA CYS A 33 -15.96 -3.69 5.62
C CYS A 33 -15.47 -4.57 4.46
N ILE A 34 -14.94 -5.76 4.74
CA ILE A 34 -14.50 -6.72 3.72
C ILE A 34 -15.68 -7.22 2.90
N GLU A 35 -16.82 -7.55 3.54
CA GLU A 35 -18.06 -7.95 2.85
C GLU A 35 -18.56 -6.88 1.87
N GLU A 36 -18.42 -5.59 2.20
CA GLU A 36 -18.76 -4.52 1.28
C GLU A 36 -17.72 -4.35 0.16
N LEU A 37 -16.43 -4.47 0.48
CA LEU A 37 -15.35 -4.32 -0.49
C LEU A 37 -15.34 -5.47 -1.51
N GLN A 38 -15.66 -6.71 -1.11
CA GLN A 38 -15.72 -7.84 -2.03
C GLN A 38 -16.73 -7.63 -3.17
N GLN A 39 -17.84 -6.88 -2.92
CA GLN A 39 -18.84 -6.58 -3.94
C GLN A 39 -18.27 -5.79 -5.12
N ILE A 40 -17.17 -5.07 -4.88
CA ILE A 40 -16.43 -4.33 -5.90
C ILE A 40 -15.48 -5.26 -6.68
N LYS A 41 -15.31 -6.52 -6.25
CA LYS A 41 -14.49 -7.56 -6.88
C LYS A 41 -13.02 -7.14 -7.05
N PRO A 42 -12.31 -6.74 -5.99
CA PRO A 42 -10.87 -6.46 -6.09
C PRO A 42 -10.11 -7.71 -6.50
N ASP A 43 -8.94 -7.51 -7.09
CA ASP A 43 -8.06 -8.61 -7.46
C ASP A 43 -7.27 -9.13 -6.24
N PHE A 44 -7.01 -8.27 -5.28
CA PHE A 44 -6.49 -8.63 -3.96
C PHE A 44 -6.81 -7.55 -2.92
N ILE A 45 -6.73 -7.91 -1.65
CA ILE A 45 -6.85 -6.97 -0.53
C ILE A 45 -5.58 -7.06 0.32
N SER A 46 -4.97 -5.91 0.63
CA SER A 46 -3.83 -5.82 1.53
C SER A 46 -4.27 -5.51 2.96
N VAL A 47 -3.59 -6.09 3.93
CA VAL A 47 -3.86 -5.93 5.36
C VAL A 47 -2.63 -5.36 6.04
N THR A 48 -2.75 -4.16 6.61
CA THR A 48 -1.63 -3.48 7.23
C THR A 48 -1.14 -4.20 8.50
N TYR A 49 0.12 -3.94 8.84
CA TYR A 49 0.78 -4.47 10.04
C TYR A 49 1.03 -3.32 11.02
N GLY A 50 0.56 -3.45 12.25
CA GLY A 50 0.70 -2.38 13.23
C GLY A 50 2.16 -2.09 13.57
N ALA A 51 2.44 -0.82 13.88
CA ALA A 51 3.77 -0.38 14.26
C ALA A 51 4.37 -1.25 15.40
N GLY A 52 5.61 -1.72 15.19
CA GLY A 52 6.29 -2.60 16.15
C GLY A 52 5.63 -3.96 16.36
N GLY A 53 4.81 -4.44 15.41
CA GLY A 53 4.15 -5.75 15.51
C GLY A 53 2.90 -5.77 16.39
N SER A 54 2.40 -4.62 16.82
CA SER A 54 1.27 -4.51 17.75
C SER A 54 -0.03 -5.17 17.31
N THR A 55 -0.19 -5.42 16.01
CA THR A 55 -1.38 -6.08 15.42
C THR A 55 -1.04 -7.38 14.68
N GLN A 56 0.09 -8.01 14.95
CA GLN A 56 0.54 -9.21 14.23
C GLN A 56 -0.55 -10.30 14.11
N GLY A 57 -1.14 -10.72 15.22
CA GLY A 57 -2.20 -11.72 15.23
C GLY A 57 -3.44 -11.28 14.46
N ARG A 58 -3.80 -10.00 14.57
CA ARG A 58 -4.94 -9.42 13.87
C ARG A 58 -4.73 -9.37 12.35
N THR A 59 -3.52 -9.02 11.90
CA THR A 59 -3.18 -9.02 10.45
C THR A 59 -3.39 -10.41 9.85
N LEU A 60 -2.90 -11.45 10.52
CA LEU A 60 -3.09 -12.82 10.07
C LEU A 60 -4.57 -13.24 10.07
N GLU A 61 -5.30 -12.94 11.14
CA GLU A 61 -6.72 -13.27 11.28
C GLU A 61 -7.57 -12.62 10.19
N VAL A 62 -7.34 -11.32 9.91
CA VAL A 62 -8.03 -10.59 8.85
C VAL A 62 -7.62 -11.09 7.46
N ALA A 63 -6.34 -11.36 7.22
CA ALA A 63 -5.85 -11.90 5.94
C ALA A 63 -6.45 -13.28 5.64
N ARG A 64 -6.60 -14.13 6.67
CA ARG A 64 -7.28 -15.43 6.55
C ARG A 64 -8.74 -15.25 6.19
N HIS A 65 -9.47 -14.40 6.88
CA HIS A 65 -10.88 -14.14 6.58
C HIS A 65 -11.09 -13.71 5.11
N ILE A 66 -10.23 -12.81 4.61
CA ILE A 66 -10.26 -12.40 3.19
C ILE A 66 -10.08 -13.61 2.26
N GLN A 67 -9.13 -14.47 2.56
CA GLN A 67 -8.76 -15.59 1.69
C GLN A 67 -9.71 -16.78 1.82
N ASP A 68 -10.02 -17.20 3.06
CA ASP A 68 -10.76 -18.43 3.35
C ASP A 68 -12.27 -18.23 3.13
N ASP A 69 -12.83 -17.08 3.52
CA ASP A 69 -14.27 -16.83 3.47
C ASP A 69 -14.71 -16.14 2.17
N HIS A 70 -13.83 -15.36 1.53
CA HIS A 70 -14.17 -14.61 0.31
C HIS A 70 -13.40 -15.04 -0.94
N GLY A 71 -12.41 -15.91 -0.83
CA GLY A 71 -11.62 -16.40 -1.97
C GLY A 71 -10.77 -15.33 -2.65
N ILE A 72 -10.56 -14.17 -2.01
CA ILE A 72 -9.77 -13.06 -2.53
C ILE A 72 -8.31 -13.23 -2.06
N PRO A 73 -7.29 -13.12 -2.94
CA PRO A 73 -5.90 -13.13 -2.52
C PRO A 73 -5.63 -12.07 -1.46
N ALA A 74 -5.11 -12.45 -0.30
CA ALA A 74 -4.69 -11.52 0.74
C ALA A 74 -3.20 -11.21 0.61
N LEU A 75 -2.83 -9.92 0.75
CA LEU A 75 -1.46 -9.43 0.83
C LEU A 75 -1.19 -9.01 2.28
N GLY A 76 -0.49 -9.84 3.04
CA GLY A 76 -0.11 -9.52 4.42
C GLY A 76 1.07 -8.54 4.44
N HIS A 77 0.93 -7.41 5.16
CA HIS A 77 2.09 -6.57 5.42
C HIS A 77 2.98 -7.21 6.48
N LEU A 78 4.29 -7.01 6.36
CA LEU A 78 5.27 -7.42 7.36
C LEU A 78 6.35 -6.33 7.48
N THR A 79 6.66 -5.93 8.71
CA THR A 79 7.69 -4.93 8.98
C THR A 79 8.87 -5.56 9.72
N CYS A 80 10.09 -5.09 9.45
CA CYS A 80 11.30 -5.58 10.10
C CYS A 80 11.86 -4.65 11.20
N VAL A 81 11.41 -3.39 11.25
CA VAL A 81 11.89 -2.46 12.29
C VAL A 81 11.51 -2.95 13.68
N GLY A 82 12.48 -2.99 14.59
CA GLY A 82 12.27 -3.45 15.97
C GLY A 82 12.10 -4.97 16.12
N ALA A 83 12.18 -5.74 15.02
CA ALA A 83 12.13 -7.20 15.04
C ALA A 83 13.51 -7.81 14.77
N THR A 84 13.79 -8.92 15.43
CA THR A 84 14.94 -9.76 15.09
C THR A 84 14.63 -10.63 13.85
N PRO A 85 15.64 -11.12 13.12
CA PRO A 85 15.40 -12.06 12.03
C PRO A 85 14.59 -13.30 12.45
N ALA A 86 14.82 -13.81 13.65
CA ALA A 86 14.08 -14.96 14.19
C ALA A 86 12.59 -14.63 14.42
N GLN A 87 12.27 -13.43 14.89
CA GLN A 87 10.88 -12.98 15.03
C GLN A 87 10.20 -12.83 13.68
N SER A 88 10.88 -12.21 12.70
CA SER A 88 10.34 -12.11 11.33
C SER A 88 10.13 -13.51 10.72
N GLN A 89 11.04 -14.44 10.98
CA GLN A 89 10.92 -15.84 10.53
C GLN A 89 9.68 -16.52 11.14
N ALA A 90 9.43 -16.34 12.44
CA ALA A 90 8.26 -16.91 13.11
C ALA A 90 6.95 -16.38 12.51
N VAL A 91 6.86 -15.07 12.18
CA VAL A 91 5.68 -14.51 11.50
C VAL A 91 5.49 -15.12 10.11
N LEU A 92 6.60 -15.30 9.38
CA LEU A 92 6.56 -15.93 8.06
C LEU A 92 6.14 -17.40 8.13
N ASP A 93 6.52 -18.11 9.19
CA ASP A 93 6.05 -19.49 9.45
C ASP A 93 4.55 -19.52 9.74
N ASP A 94 4.05 -18.59 10.55
CA ASP A 94 2.62 -18.44 10.81
C ASP A 94 1.84 -18.12 9.54
N PHE A 95 2.33 -17.19 8.69
CA PHE A 95 1.72 -16.87 7.40
C PHE A 95 1.66 -18.11 6.51
N ALA A 96 2.77 -18.82 6.37
CA ALA A 96 2.85 -20.04 5.54
C ALA A 96 1.93 -21.16 6.04
N ALA A 97 1.87 -21.37 7.37
CA ALA A 97 0.99 -22.38 7.99
C ALA A 97 -0.49 -22.10 7.72
N HIS A 98 -0.86 -20.86 7.45
CA HIS A 98 -2.24 -20.45 7.14
C HIS A 98 -2.44 -20.08 5.65
N GLY A 99 -1.52 -20.46 4.76
CA GLY A 99 -1.66 -20.28 3.32
C GLY A 99 -1.50 -18.84 2.83
N ILE A 100 -1.03 -17.90 3.67
CA ILE A 100 -0.74 -16.52 3.26
C ILE A 100 0.62 -16.50 2.54
N GLN A 101 0.56 -16.40 1.21
CA GLN A 101 1.72 -16.48 0.33
C GLN A 101 2.12 -15.14 -0.31
N ASN A 102 1.33 -14.09 -0.10
CA ASN A 102 1.61 -12.77 -0.66
C ASN A 102 1.96 -11.81 0.48
N ILE A 103 3.13 -11.17 0.38
CA ILE A 103 3.70 -10.39 1.48
C ILE A 103 4.16 -9.03 0.98
N LEU A 104 3.72 -7.95 1.60
CA LEU A 104 4.30 -6.63 1.41
C LEU A 104 5.41 -6.44 2.44
N ALA A 105 6.65 -6.49 1.95
CA ALA A 105 7.85 -6.35 2.77
C ALA A 105 8.17 -4.88 3.01
N LEU A 106 8.10 -4.45 4.26
CA LEU A 106 8.30 -3.08 4.69
C LEU A 106 9.41 -3.00 5.75
N ARG A 107 10.05 -1.84 5.82
CA ARG A 107 10.88 -1.53 6.99
C ARG A 107 10.01 -1.31 8.22
N GLY A 108 8.95 -0.52 8.07
CA GLY A 108 8.15 0.04 9.14
C GLY A 108 8.69 1.39 9.65
N ASP A 109 7.87 2.10 10.41
CA ASP A 109 8.23 3.40 10.99
C ASP A 109 9.11 3.21 12.22
N LYS A 110 10.09 4.10 12.37
CA LYS A 110 10.92 4.11 13.58
C LYS A 110 10.04 4.42 14.80
N PRO A 111 10.15 3.64 15.90
CA PRO A 111 9.53 4.02 17.15
C PRO A 111 9.99 5.42 17.56
N LYS A 112 9.07 6.23 18.12
CA LYS A 112 9.38 7.61 18.56
C LYS A 112 10.53 7.68 19.56
N ASP A 113 10.65 6.64 20.38
CA ASP A 113 11.65 6.51 21.43
C ASP A 113 12.85 5.63 21.03
N ALA A 114 13.01 5.35 19.73
CA ALA A 114 14.14 4.57 19.25
C ALA A 114 15.45 5.35 19.50
N PRO A 115 16.50 4.69 20.01
CA PRO A 115 17.79 5.32 20.18
C PRO A 115 18.32 5.81 18.83
N PRO A 116 19.03 6.94 18.79
CA PRO A 116 19.68 7.42 17.57
C PRO A 116 20.72 6.39 17.10
N GLY A 117 20.65 6.01 15.82
CA GLY A 117 21.60 5.07 15.23
C GLY A 117 21.08 4.45 13.93
N PRO A 118 21.95 3.74 13.21
CA PRO A 118 21.53 3.02 12.02
C PRO A 118 20.50 1.93 12.41
N LEU A 119 19.52 1.74 11.54
CA LEU A 119 18.58 0.65 11.69
C LEU A 119 19.28 -0.68 11.36
N ASN A 120 18.99 -1.70 12.13
CA ASN A 120 19.58 -3.03 11.93
C ASN A 120 18.92 -3.81 10.79
N CYS A 121 17.88 -3.28 10.16
CA CYS A 121 17.12 -3.95 9.10
C CYS A 121 16.44 -2.94 8.18
N TYR A 122 16.50 -3.20 6.89
CA TYR A 122 15.78 -2.49 5.84
C TYR A 122 14.83 -3.44 5.11
N ALA A 123 13.89 -2.88 4.33
CA ALA A 123 12.92 -3.69 3.58
C ALA A 123 13.60 -4.71 2.65
N GLN A 124 14.72 -4.36 2.04
CA GLN A 124 15.51 -5.28 1.20
C GLN A 124 16.01 -6.52 1.96
N ASP A 125 16.35 -6.37 3.25
CA ASP A 125 16.81 -7.50 4.08
C ASP A 125 15.65 -8.44 4.36
N LEU A 126 14.46 -7.89 4.58
CA LEU A 126 13.23 -8.69 4.72
C LEU A 126 12.89 -9.41 3.41
N VAL A 127 13.02 -8.74 2.25
CA VAL A 127 12.82 -9.38 0.93
C VAL A 127 13.78 -10.57 0.77
N ARG A 128 15.08 -10.40 1.09
CA ARG A 128 16.07 -11.49 1.05
C ARG A 128 15.70 -12.63 2.00
N LEU A 129 15.24 -12.31 3.21
CA LEU A 129 14.80 -13.31 4.19
C LEU A 129 13.62 -14.13 3.64
N ILE A 130 12.61 -13.48 3.05
CA ILE A 130 11.45 -14.17 2.47
C ILE A 130 11.88 -15.07 1.30
N ARG A 131 12.69 -14.57 0.37
CA ARG A 131 13.18 -15.36 -0.78
C ARG A 131 14.04 -16.55 -0.36
N GLY A 132 14.87 -16.38 0.65
CA GLY A 132 15.73 -17.43 1.19
C GLY A 132 14.97 -18.64 1.75
N ARG A 133 13.67 -18.54 1.98
CA ARG A 133 12.82 -19.65 2.45
C ARG A 133 12.52 -20.70 1.37
N ASN A 134 12.77 -20.38 0.09
CA ASN A 134 12.49 -21.27 -1.05
C ASN A 134 11.01 -21.77 -1.10
N GLN A 135 10.07 -20.97 -0.61
CA GLN A 135 8.64 -21.25 -0.66
C GLN A 135 7.98 -20.39 -1.74
N PRO A 136 6.96 -20.92 -2.44
CA PRO A 136 6.19 -20.12 -3.39
C PRO A 136 5.57 -18.90 -2.68
N CYS A 137 5.97 -17.70 -3.08
CA CYS A 137 5.43 -16.47 -2.53
C CYS A 137 5.50 -15.33 -3.56
N SER A 138 4.63 -14.33 -3.38
CA SER A 138 4.66 -13.08 -4.11
C SER A 138 5.06 -11.96 -3.14
N ILE A 139 6.10 -11.22 -3.48
CA ILE A 139 6.64 -10.17 -2.63
C ILE A 139 6.38 -8.81 -3.26
N ALA A 140 5.60 -7.99 -2.57
CA ALA A 140 5.47 -6.57 -2.88
C ALA A 140 6.49 -5.76 -2.06
N ALA A 141 6.91 -4.61 -2.61
CA ALA A 141 7.70 -3.63 -1.89
C ALA A 141 7.15 -2.22 -2.11
N ALA A 142 7.35 -1.34 -1.12
CA ALA A 142 6.94 0.05 -1.23
C ALA A 142 7.88 0.85 -2.14
N ALA A 143 7.29 1.73 -2.96
CA ALA A 143 7.98 2.72 -3.78
C ALA A 143 7.48 4.13 -3.44
N TYR A 144 8.29 5.14 -3.66
CA TYR A 144 8.01 6.52 -3.26
C TYR A 144 8.09 7.45 -4.47
N PRO A 145 6.96 7.82 -5.10
CA PRO A 145 6.97 8.70 -6.29
C PRO A 145 7.66 10.04 -6.07
N GLU A 146 7.63 10.55 -4.84
CA GLU A 146 8.26 11.81 -4.46
C GLU A 146 9.61 11.64 -3.75
N GLY A 147 10.06 10.40 -3.57
CA GLY A 147 11.26 10.01 -2.83
C GLY A 147 10.97 9.72 -1.35
N HIS A 148 11.72 8.81 -0.76
CA HIS A 148 11.61 8.51 0.66
C HIS A 148 12.22 9.65 1.49
N LEU A 149 11.55 10.07 2.58
CA LEU A 149 11.96 11.20 3.43
C LEU A 149 13.39 11.08 4.00
N GLU A 150 13.87 9.86 4.20
CA GLU A 150 15.22 9.60 4.72
C GLU A 150 16.27 9.45 3.61
N SER A 151 15.87 9.41 2.33
CA SER A 151 16.81 9.37 1.21
C SER A 151 17.40 10.75 0.97
N PRO A 152 18.72 10.87 0.78
CA PRO A 152 19.35 12.18 0.57
C PRO A 152 18.90 12.87 -0.72
N ASN A 153 18.53 12.11 -1.72
CA ASN A 153 18.02 12.58 -3.01
C ASN A 153 17.29 11.44 -3.75
N ARG A 154 16.63 11.78 -4.87
CA ARG A 154 15.87 10.83 -5.68
C ARG A 154 16.73 9.74 -6.35
N GLU A 155 17.94 10.06 -6.71
CA GLU A 155 18.86 9.11 -7.33
C GLU A 155 19.23 7.98 -6.36
N GLU A 156 19.55 8.32 -5.13
CA GLU A 156 19.83 7.33 -4.08
C GLU A 156 18.57 6.52 -3.70
N ASP A 157 17.39 7.16 -3.70
CA ASP A 157 16.12 6.46 -3.47
C ASP A 157 15.84 5.40 -4.55
N LEU A 158 16.07 5.74 -5.82
CA LEU A 158 15.91 4.80 -6.95
C LEU A 158 16.93 3.66 -6.89
N LYS A 159 18.16 3.91 -6.45
CA LYS A 159 19.16 2.84 -6.22
C LYS A 159 18.69 1.87 -5.13
N HIS A 160 18.22 2.39 -4.00
CA HIS A 160 17.66 1.54 -2.93
C HIS A 160 16.42 0.79 -3.37
N LEU A 161 15.58 1.39 -4.23
CA LEU A 161 14.45 0.69 -4.82
C LEU A 161 14.91 -0.45 -5.74
N LYS A 162 15.94 -0.19 -6.58
CA LYS A 162 16.55 -1.22 -7.43
C LYS A 162 17.11 -2.38 -6.60
N GLU A 163 17.80 -2.10 -5.50
CA GLU A 163 18.29 -3.11 -4.58
C GLU A 163 17.17 -3.98 -3.98
N LYS A 164 16.01 -3.38 -3.64
CA LYS A 164 14.83 -4.14 -3.19
C LYS A 164 14.30 -5.07 -4.28
N VAL A 165 14.20 -4.58 -5.52
CA VAL A 165 13.75 -5.38 -6.67
C VAL A 165 14.75 -6.50 -6.96
N ASP A 166 16.05 -6.21 -6.99
CA ASP A 166 17.10 -7.22 -7.22
C ASP A 166 17.18 -8.26 -6.09
N SER A 167 16.74 -7.90 -4.89
CA SER A 167 16.62 -8.83 -3.77
C SER A 167 15.43 -9.79 -3.92
N GLY A 168 14.52 -9.54 -4.89
CA GLY A 168 13.45 -10.45 -5.23
C GLY A 168 12.03 -9.91 -5.04
N ALA A 169 11.81 -8.59 -4.96
CA ALA A 169 10.46 -8.05 -5.01
C ALA A 169 9.86 -8.24 -6.41
N ASP A 170 8.61 -8.73 -6.48
CA ASP A 170 7.93 -9.08 -7.72
C ASP A 170 7.13 -7.91 -8.31
N PHE A 171 6.65 -7.00 -7.47
CA PHE A 171 5.92 -5.80 -7.87
C PHE A 171 6.03 -4.71 -6.80
N LEU A 172 5.65 -3.50 -7.18
CA LEU A 172 5.73 -2.33 -6.30
C LEU A 172 4.34 -1.75 -6.05
N ILE A 173 4.12 -1.29 -4.82
CA ILE A 173 2.98 -0.45 -4.45
C ILE A 173 3.53 0.92 -4.06
N THR A 174 3.03 1.99 -4.69
CA THR A 174 3.55 3.32 -4.36
C THR A 174 2.96 3.84 -3.06
N GLN A 175 3.74 4.64 -2.35
CA GLN A 175 3.22 5.54 -1.33
C GLN A 175 2.23 6.52 -1.97
N ILE A 176 1.37 7.12 -1.14
CA ILE A 176 0.39 8.14 -1.54
C ILE A 176 1.10 9.31 -2.21
N PHE A 177 0.52 9.78 -3.29
CA PHE A 177 0.88 11.01 -4.01
C PHE A 177 -0.41 11.65 -4.52
N PHE A 178 -0.39 12.96 -4.72
CA PHE A 178 -1.55 13.71 -5.21
C PHE A 178 -1.36 14.32 -6.60
N ASP A 179 -0.12 14.32 -7.11
CA ASP A 179 0.20 14.80 -8.46
C ASP A 179 0.69 13.64 -9.34
N ASN A 180 -0.08 13.28 -10.36
CA ASN A 180 0.30 12.22 -11.31
C ASN A 180 1.61 12.50 -12.04
N ALA A 181 2.00 13.77 -12.22
CA ALA A 181 3.27 14.11 -12.81
C ALA A 181 4.47 13.63 -11.97
N MET A 182 4.29 13.51 -10.64
CA MET A 182 5.33 12.93 -9.77
C MET A 182 5.47 11.44 -10.03
N LEU A 183 4.35 10.72 -10.16
CA LEU A 183 4.39 9.29 -10.50
C LEU A 183 5.00 9.06 -11.88
N TYR A 184 4.62 9.83 -12.91
CA TYR A 184 5.15 9.62 -14.26
C TYR A 184 6.67 9.82 -14.31
N ARG A 185 7.18 10.88 -13.68
CA ARG A 185 8.64 11.08 -13.53
C ARG A 185 9.33 9.97 -12.74
N PHE A 186 8.66 9.44 -11.72
CA PHE A 186 9.16 8.31 -10.96
C PHE A 186 9.23 7.05 -11.85
N LEU A 187 8.19 6.76 -12.62
CA LEU A 187 8.16 5.59 -13.53
C LEU A 187 9.29 5.67 -14.57
N ASP A 188 9.48 6.84 -15.19
CA ASP A 188 10.57 7.06 -16.14
C ASP A 188 11.93 6.82 -15.49
N GLY A 189 12.15 7.39 -14.30
CA GLY A 189 13.38 7.19 -13.52
C GLY A 189 13.59 5.73 -13.12
N ALA A 190 12.55 5.05 -12.66
CA ALA A 190 12.61 3.63 -12.29
C ALA A 190 12.97 2.75 -13.50
N ARG A 191 12.35 2.98 -14.66
CA ARG A 191 12.66 2.25 -15.90
C ARG A 191 14.11 2.53 -16.37
N ALA A 192 14.57 3.77 -16.27
CA ALA A 192 15.97 4.12 -16.57
C ALA A 192 16.99 3.42 -15.66
N HIS A 193 16.62 3.11 -14.41
CA HIS A 193 17.42 2.31 -13.48
C HIS A 193 17.26 0.78 -13.66
N GLY A 194 16.55 0.34 -14.69
CA GLY A 194 16.34 -1.08 -14.97
C GLY A 194 15.34 -1.77 -14.01
N ILE A 195 14.46 -1.00 -13.37
CA ILE A 195 13.35 -1.54 -12.57
C ILE A 195 12.20 -1.87 -13.52
N ALA A 196 12.02 -3.16 -13.84
CA ALA A 196 11.04 -3.62 -14.84
C ALA A 196 9.77 -4.25 -14.23
N VAL A 197 9.75 -4.46 -12.92
CA VAL A 197 8.59 -5.06 -12.23
C VAL A 197 7.36 -4.15 -12.29
N PRO A 198 6.13 -4.71 -12.25
CA PRO A 198 4.90 -3.93 -12.26
C PRO A 198 4.82 -2.92 -11.10
N VAL A 199 4.22 -1.77 -11.38
CA VAL A 199 3.98 -0.71 -10.38
C VAL A 199 2.49 -0.48 -10.23
N THR A 200 2.01 -0.55 -9.00
CA THR A 200 0.64 -0.24 -8.61
C THR A 200 0.58 1.13 -7.97
N ALA A 201 -0.21 2.03 -8.53
CA ALA A 201 -0.37 3.39 -8.03
C ALA A 201 -1.26 3.41 -6.78
N GLY A 202 -0.72 3.87 -5.68
CA GLY A 202 -1.42 4.04 -4.40
C GLY A 202 -2.23 5.34 -4.38
N ILE A 203 -3.54 5.24 -4.37
CA ILE A 203 -4.48 6.37 -4.39
C ILE A 203 -5.24 6.41 -3.08
N MET A 204 -5.25 7.57 -2.44
CA MET A 204 -6.02 7.82 -1.24
C MET A 204 -7.18 8.76 -1.53
N PRO A 205 -8.43 8.35 -1.27
CA PRO A 205 -9.56 9.27 -1.34
C PRO A 205 -9.42 10.38 -0.28
N VAL A 206 -9.62 11.61 -0.72
CA VAL A 206 -9.55 12.79 0.14
C VAL A 206 -10.95 13.07 0.68
N PHE A 207 -11.14 13.09 2.00
CA PHE A 207 -12.44 13.34 2.62
C PHE A 207 -12.39 14.40 3.73
N SER A 208 -11.22 14.88 4.12
CA SER A 208 -11.09 16.01 5.03
C SER A 208 -9.73 16.67 4.93
N ARG A 209 -9.69 17.98 5.18
CA ARG A 209 -8.43 18.75 5.23
C ARG A 209 -7.43 18.17 6.25
N ALA A 210 -7.91 17.88 7.45
CA ALA A 210 -7.07 17.34 8.52
C ALA A 210 -6.43 15.98 8.16
N GLN A 211 -7.16 15.13 7.42
CA GLN A 211 -6.61 13.87 6.91
C GLN A 211 -5.43 14.12 5.97
N VAL A 212 -5.62 14.99 4.98
CA VAL A 212 -4.58 15.30 3.98
C VAL A 212 -3.34 15.88 4.65
N GLU A 213 -3.50 16.90 5.50
CA GLU A 213 -2.39 17.54 6.22
C GLU A 213 -1.61 16.52 7.07
N ARG A 214 -2.32 15.65 7.77
CA ARG A 214 -1.69 14.57 8.57
C ARG A 214 -0.91 13.60 7.69
N ILE A 215 -1.49 13.12 6.60
CA ILE A 215 -0.85 12.16 5.71
C ILE A 215 0.38 12.78 5.05
N CYS A 216 0.29 14.01 4.53
CA CYS A 216 1.44 14.70 3.95
C CYS A 216 2.59 14.85 4.97
N SER A 217 2.27 15.14 6.23
CA SER A 217 3.29 15.23 7.29
C SER A 217 3.97 13.89 7.59
N LEU A 218 3.30 12.76 7.35
CA LEU A 218 3.81 11.41 7.62
C LEU A 218 4.60 10.84 6.43
N CYS A 219 4.11 11.03 5.20
CA CYS A 219 4.69 10.40 4.02
C CYS A 219 5.49 11.37 3.12
N GLY A 220 5.44 12.67 3.40
CA GLY A 220 6.16 13.68 2.61
C GLY A 220 5.52 13.98 1.26
N ALA A 221 4.28 13.54 1.02
CA ALA A 221 3.58 13.84 -0.23
C ALA A 221 3.33 15.36 -0.36
N SER A 222 3.58 15.90 -1.55
CA SER A 222 3.32 17.30 -1.86
C SER A 222 1.83 17.54 -2.16
N LEU A 223 1.38 18.76 -1.91
CA LEU A 223 0.01 19.20 -2.20
C LEU A 223 0.01 20.04 -3.49
N PRO A 224 -0.56 19.51 -4.59
CA PRO A 224 -0.66 20.29 -5.82
C PRO A 224 -1.67 21.44 -5.68
N PRO A 225 -1.50 22.53 -6.45
CA PRO A 225 -2.36 23.72 -6.37
C PRO A 225 -3.85 23.41 -6.50
N ALA A 226 -4.24 22.48 -7.35
CA ALA A 226 -5.63 22.08 -7.52
C ALA A 226 -6.24 21.51 -6.23
N LEU A 227 -5.50 20.67 -5.51
CA LEU A 227 -5.95 20.09 -4.24
C LEU A 227 -6.00 21.15 -3.14
N LEU A 228 -5.02 22.06 -3.11
CA LEU A 228 -5.03 23.20 -2.17
C LEU A 228 -6.27 24.09 -2.34
N LEU A 229 -6.68 24.38 -3.58
CA LEU A 229 -7.91 25.13 -3.88
C LEU A 229 -9.17 24.41 -3.39
N ILE A 230 -9.23 23.07 -3.55
CA ILE A 230 -10.33 22.25 -3.02
C ILE A 230 -10.37 22.35 -1.50
N MET A 231 -9.22 22.20 -0.84
CA MET A 231 -9.10 22.26 0.62
C MET A 231 -9.46 23.65 1.16
N ASP A 232 -9.09 24.72 0.47
CA ASP A 232 -9.43 26.08 0.85
C ASP A 232 -10.93 26.34 0.71
N LYS A 233 -11.53 25.92 -0.39
CA LYS A 233 -12.95 26.14 -0.68
C LYS A 233 -13.88 25.29 0.18
N TYR A 234 -13.57 24.03 0.39
CA TYR A 234 -14.47 23.05 0.98
C TYR A 234 -14.01 22.48 2.32
N GLY A 235 -12.79 22.78 2.76
CA GLY A 235 -12.17 22.15 3.94
C GLY A 235 -12.94 22.28 5.26
N HIS A 236 -13.88 23.22 5.36
CA HIS A 236 -14.77 23.42 6.51
C HIS A 236 -16.15 22.77 6.36
N GLN A 237 -16.44 22.14 5.22
CA GLN A 237 -17.72 21.52 4.88
C GLN A 237 -17.51 20.05 4.54
N LYS A 238 -17.83 19.17 5.48
CA LYS A 238 -17.46 17.74 5.43
C LYS A 238 -17.96 17.05 4.15
N GLU A 239 -19.25 17.20 3.83
CA GLU A 239 -19.84 16.55 2.66
C GLU A 239 -19.25 17.08 1.35
N SER A 240 -19.15 18.42 1.21
CA SER A 240 -18.57 19.06 0.02
C SER A 240 -17.08 18.73 -0.15
N MET A 241 -16.34 18.59 0.95
CA MET A 241 -14.92 18.20 0.90
C MET A 241 -14.76 16.74 0.48
N GLU A 242 -15.63 15.85 0.95
CA GLU A 242 -15.62 14.44 0.55
C GLU A 242 -15.99 14.29 -0.94
N GLU A 243 -17.03 14.98 -1.40
CA GLU A 243 -17.44 14.97 -2.81
C GLU A 243 -16.35 15.50 -3.74
N ALA A 244 -15.80 16.69 -3.46
CA ALA A 244 -14.73 17.28 -4.27
C ALA A 244 -13.42 16.45 -4.21
N GLY A 245 -13.14 15.83 -3.09
CA GLY A 245 -11.99 14.95 -2.93
C GLY A 245 -12.13 13.62 -3.66
N LEU A 246 -13.34 13.05 -3.73
CA LEU A 246 -13.64 11.88 -4.54
C LEU A 246 -13.54 12.20 -6.03
N GLU A 247 -14.05 13.36 -6.46
CA GLU A 247 -13.92 13.82 -7.84
C GLU A 247 -12.44 13.98 -8.23
N TYR A 248 -11.64 14.62 -7.36
CA TYR A 248 -10.20 14.75 -7.56
C TYR A 248 -9.50 13.39 -7.72
N ALA A 249 -9.79 12.43 -6.82
CA ALA A 249 -9.21 11.10 -6.89
C ALA A 249 -9.70 10.32 -8.12
N SER A 250 -10.95 10.51 -8.56
CA SER A 250 -11.48 9.91 -9.79
C SER A 250 -10.71 10.40 -11.02
N GLN A 251 -10.50 11.72 -11.16
CA GLN A 251 -9.72 12.32 -12.25
C GLN A 251 -8.26 11.84 -12.23
N GLN A 252 -7.69 11.69 -11.04
CA GLN A 252 -6.35 11.13 -10.86
C GLN A 252 -6.27 9.69 -11.40
N ILE A 253 -7.22 8.84 -11.03
CA ILE A 253 -7.31 7.44 -11.50
C ILE A 253 -7.51 7.38 -13.02
N GLU A 254 -8.43 8.16 -13.58
CA GLU A 254 -8.70 8.20 -15.02
C GLU A 254 -7.44 8.55 -15.82
N SER A 255 -6.71 9.57 -15.38
CA SER A 255 -5.43 9.97 -15.98
C SER A 255 -4.40 8.83 -15.92
N LEU A 256 -4.32 8.10 -14.79
CA LEU A 256 -3.42 6.95 -14.65
C LEU A 256 -3.81 5.79 -15.58
N LEU A 257 -5.10 5.51 -15.71
CA LEU A 257 -5.60 4.48 -16.64
C LEU A 257 -5.28 4.83 -18.10
N GLN A 258 -5.47 6.08 -18.50
CA GLN A 258 -5.10 6.58 -19.82
C GLN A 258 -3.60 6.47 -20.09
N HIS A 259 -2.78 6.66 -19.05
CA HIS A 259 -1.33 6.50 -19.14
C HIS A 259 -0.89 5.02 -19.12
N GLY A 260 -1.81 4.10 -18.91
CA GLY A 260 -1.57 2.67 -18.95
C GLY A 260 -0.86 2.15 -17.71
N ILE A 261 -1.20 2.66 -16.50
CA ILE A 261 -0.69 2.11 -15.24
C ILE A 261 -0.99 0.61 -15.09
N GLU A 262 -0.09 -0.15 -14.47
CA GLU A 262 -0.21 -1.60 -14.35
C GLU A 262 -1.18 -2.02 -13.23
N GLY A 263 -1.36 -1.18 -12.20
CA GLY A 263 -2.32 -1.43 -11.12
C GLY A 263 -2.76 -0.15 -10.41
N ILE A 264 -3.93 -0.24 -9.78
CA ILE A 264 -4.48 0.80 -8.89
C ILE A 264 -4.68 0.17 -7.52
N HIS A 265 -4.13 0.81 -6.50
CA HIS A 265 -4.24 0.41 -5.10
C HIS A 265 -4.95 1.51 -4.32
N LEU A 266 -6.16 1.22 -3.80
CA LEU A 266 -6.94 2.20 -3.05
C LEU A 266 -6.70 2.04 -1.54
N TYR A 267 -6.19 3.09 -0.92
CA TYR A 267 -6.10 3.23 0.54
C TYR A 267 -7.49 3.54 1.09
N THR A 268 -8.29 2.51 1.37
CA THR A 268 -9.73 2.66 1.66
C THR A 268 -10.04 3.38 2.96
N MET A 269 -9.09 3.49 3.87
CA MET A 269 -9.27 4.02 5.22
C MET A 269 -10.40 3.29 6.00
N ASN A 270 -10.62 2.00 5.70
CA ASN A 270 -11.75 1.19 6.17
C ASN A 270 -13.13 1.83 5.90
N ARG A 271 -13.23 2.54 4.77
CA ARG A 271 -14.46 3.21 4.30
C ARG A 271 -14.86 2.64 2.94
N PRO A 272 -15.57 1.52 2.89
CA PRO A 272 -15.87 0.82 1.65
C PRO A 272 -16.70 1.64 0.66
N HIS A 273 -17.53 2.56 1.16
CA HIS A 273 -18.31 3.46 0.30
C HIS A 273 -17.42 4.36 -0.58
N LEU A 274 -16.27 4.84 -0.07
CA LEU A 274 -15.32 5.65 -0.85
C LEU A 274 -14.68 4.83 -1.98
N ALA A 275 -14.25 3.61 -1.67
CA ALA A 275 -13.69 2.70 -2.68
C ALA A 275 -14.73 2.35 -3.75
N ARG A 276 -15.99 2.12 -3.34
CA ARG A 276 -17.11 1.84 -4.25
C ARG A 276 -17.36 3.02 -5.19
N THR A 277 -17.43 4.23 -4.65
CA THR A 277 -17.64 5.45 -5.45
C THR A 277 -16.53 5.65 -6.46
N LEU A 278 -15.25 5.50 -6.05
CA LEU A 278 -14.12 5.62 -6.96
C LEU A 278 -14.14 4.55 -8.05
N ALA A 279 -14.38 3.29 -7.69
CA ALA A 279 -14.44 2.20 -8.65
C ALA A 279 -15.56 2.39 -9.69
N TRP A 280 -16.70 2.89 -9.25
CA TRP A 280 -17.83 3.19 -10.12
C TRP A 280 -17.56 4.38 -11.05
N ASN A 281 -17.12 5.51 -10.51
CA ASN A 281 -16.85 6.73 -11.28
C ASN A 281 -15.80 6.51 -12.37
N THR A 282 -14.81 5.65 -12.12
CA THR A 282 -13.67 5.44 -13.02
C THR A 282 -13.78 4.18 -13.89
N GLY A 283 -14.86 3.42 -13.77
CA GLY A 283 -15.04 2.19 -14.51
C GLY A 283 -14.04 1.08 -14.18
N LEU A 284 -13.41 1.14 -13.02
CA LEU A 284 -12.50 0.08 -12.55
C LEU A 284 -13.22 -1.24 -12.32
N ARG A 285 -14.51 -1.16 -11.99
CA ARG A 285 -15.41 -2.32 -11.74
C ARG A 285 -16.86 -1.97 -12.12
#